data_30dca8e693cda5398f0b60c7c8669699
#
_entry.id   30dca8e693cda5398f0b60c7c8669699
#
_cell.length_a   1.000
_cell.length_b   1.000
_cell.length_c   1.000
_cell.angle_alpha   90.00
_cell.angle_beta   90.00
_cell.angle_gamma   90.00
#
_symmetry.space_group_name_H-M   'P 1'
#
loop_
_entity.id
_entity.type
_entity.pdbx_description
1 polymer ?
#
loop_
_entity_poly.entity_id
_entity_poly.type
_entity_poly.pdbx_seq_one_letter_code
_entity_poly.pdbx_strand_id
1 'polypeptide(L)'
;MNHKSPYMRKNITIDATLLRILLISFCLLPLKGVCQTGEATVDALVKMGFENVGWTEDNEERVFVIQNSAYRLEGVGIGKAVDLIQKMGLPERKPCRIIVLNNNVPQISLYYQPSKKDSTIDISKQDWEVSYNLGNSWNKVKRNKKKNSSLYKVDITIYPELSLKNLVITQIYQVLFNLSPAIEVSLWRGMKFTAQMVIPVYNDGYASRYDKVHPGFLELSQTVRLPYNLWATLSVGNFNNSRYGIDFNLIHHFNDERFSVEGRIGYTGTGYWEGFTMHYGTKMRTTWSLGGSFYWPRYNVELNARVEQYLLQEKAVRVEAIRHFRYASIGFYAMKAKNVKANGGFRFQIALPPYRYKRKGYIPRITPSNNMGMSYNAGNEQYYYKTYRPAPDDNIMKNNSFNPYFVKSELLNF
;
A
#
# COMPACT_ATOMS: atom_id res chain seq x y z
N MET A 1 24.27 84.94 -31.72
CA MET A 1 23.60 84.34 -32.85
C MET A 1 22.92 83.05 -32.34
N ASN A 2 21.59 83.11 -32.18
CA ASN A 2 20.75 82.05 -31.66
C ASN A 2 20.29 81.15 -32.79
N HIS A 3 20.48 79.81 -32.65
CA HIS A 3 19.71 78.86 -33.43
C HIS A 3 18.96 77.94 -32.47
N LYS A 4 17.65 78.19 -32.32
CA LYS A 4 16.65 77.29 -31.74
C LYS A 4 16.20 76.31 -32.83
N SER A 5 16.31 75.01 -32.58
CA SER A 5 15.68 73.94 -33.34
C SER A 5 14.30 73.63 -32.72
N PRO A 6 13.21 73.47 -33.47
CA PRO A 6 11.89 73.11 -32.94
C PRO A 6 11.70 71.60 -33.00
N TYR A 7 11.73 70.94 -31.87
CA TYR A 7 11.21 69.55 -31.75
C TYR A 7 9.66 69.59 -31.73
N MET A 8 9.04 69.08 -32.78
CA MET A 8 7.60 68.79 -32.82
C MET A 8 7.37 67.53 -32.00
N ARG A 9 6.72 67.66 -30.84
CA ARG A 9 6.08 66.54 -30.14
C ARG A 9 4.78 66.18 -30.83
N LYS A 10 4.70 65.03 -31.55
CA LYS A 10 3.46 64.40 -31.94
C LYS A 10 2.83 63.75 -30.72
N ASN A 11 1.80 64.32 -30.16
CA ASN A 11 0.96 63.65 -29.17
C ASN A 11 0.12 62.56 -29.92
N ILE A 12 0.42 61.31 -29.68
CA ILE A 12 -0.41 60.17 -30.14
C ILE A 12 -1.51 60.04 -29.07
N THR A 13 -2.69 60.62 -29.31
CA THR A 13 -3.90 60.35 -28.55
C THR A 13 -4.44 58.98 -29.02
N ILE A 14 -4.23 57.96 -28.23
CA ILE A 14 -4.88 56.66 -28.45
C ILE A 14 -6.34 56.85 -28.13
N ASP A 15 -7.20 56.69 -29.13
CA ASP A 15 -8.64 56.83 -29.00
C ASP A 15 -9.14 55.79 -27.98
N ALA A 16 -9.78 56.28 -26.91
CA ALA A 16 -10.33 55.45 -25.83
C ALA A 16 -11.33 54.40 -26.32
N THR A 17 -11.91 54.64 -27.50
CA THR A 17 -12.80 53.69 -28.17
C THR A 17 -12.03 52.50 -28.73
N LEU A 18 -10.86 52.73 -29.30
CA LEU A 18 -9.96 51.64 -29.79
C LEU A 18 -9.44 50.77 -28.65
N LEU A 19 -9.11 51.37 -27.49
CA LEU A 19 -8.67 50.64 -26.28
C LEU A 19 -9.80 49.79 -25.70
N ARG A 20 -11.06 50.30 -25.72
CA ARG A 20 -12.26 49.55 -25.28
C ARG A 20 -12.56 48.38 -26.22
N ILE A 21 -12.45 48.57 -27.55
CA ILE A 21 -12.64 47.50 -28.53
C ILE A 21 -11.56 46.42 -28.39
N LEU A 22 -10.32 46.79 -28.13
CA LEU A 22 -9.21 45.82 -27.86
C LEU A 22 -9.43 45.05 -26.56
N LEU A 23 -9.90 45.68 -25.49
CA LEU A 23 -10.23 45.06 -24.22
C LEU A 23 -11.43 44.09 -24.35
N ILE A 24 -12.47 44.46 -25.09
CA ILE A 24 -13.65 43.63 -25.35
C ILE A 24 -13.26 42.43 -26.26
N SER A 25 -12.41 42.67 -27.26
CA SER A 25 -11.88 41.59 -28.12
C SER A 25 -11.01 40.59 -27.33
N PHE A 26 -10.26 41.03 -26.31
CA PHE A 26 -9.48 40.16 -25.43
C PHE A 26 -10.37 39.37 -24.44
N CYS A 27 -11.53 39.91 -24.03
CA CYS A 27 -12.53 39.20 -23.23
C CYS A 27 -13.41 38.23 -24.03
N LEU A 28 -13.45 38.37 -25.36
CA LEU A 28 -14.21 37.49 -26.27
C LEU A 28 -13.36 36.39 -26.91
N LEU A 29 -12.06 36.29 -26.59
CA LEU A 29 -11.32 35.10 -26.91
C LEU A 29 -11.97 33.95 -26.09
N PRO A 30 -12.59 32.93 -26.75
CA PRO A 30 -13.04 31.77 -26.01
C PRO A 30 -11.80 31.22 -25.34
N LEU A 31 -11.77 31.24 -24.02
CA LEU A 31 -10.91 30.34 -23.26
C LEU A 31 -11.32 28.93 -23.69
N LYS A 32 -10.79 28.50 -24.84
CA LYS A 32 -10.74 27.07 -25.16
C LYS A 32 -10.05 26.47 -23.97
N GLY A 33 -10.81 25.84 -23.09
CA GLY A 33 -10.25 24.99 -22.06
C GLY A 33 -9.30 24.09 -22.79
N VAL A 34 -7.99 24.32 -22.62
CA VAL A 34 -6.96 23.49 -23.18
C VAL A 34 -7.24 22.13 -22.53
N CYS A 35 -7.86 21.22 -23.30
CA CYS A 35 -7.96 19.82 -22.90
C CYS A 35 -6.51 19.37 -22.67
N GLN A 36 -6.08 19.41 -21.41
CA GLN A 36 -4.71 19.09 -21.07
C GLN A 36 -4.52 17.64 -21.48
N THR A 37 -3.48 17.37 -22.25
CA THR A 37 -3.16 16.03 -22.75
C THR A 37 -2.96 15.08 -21.55
N GLY A 38 -3.25 13.79 -21.70
CA GLY A 38 -2.96 12.77 -20.70
C GLY A 38 -1.52 12.81 -20.19
N GLU A 39 -0.59 13.27 -21.06
CA GLU A 39 0.83 13.47 -20.73
C GLU A 39 1.04 14.56 -19.65
N ALA A 40 0.33 15.69 -19.75
CA ALA A 40 0.38 16.75 -18.73
C ALA A 40 -0.16 16.25 -17.39
N THR A 41 -1.22 15.43 -17.41
CA THR A 41 -1.76 14.77 -16.21
C THR A 41 -0.74 13.84 -15.57
N VAL A 42 -0.02 13.03 -16.38
CA VAL A 42 1.07 12.16 -15.91
C VAL A 42 2.18 12.99 -15.23
N ASP A 43 2.60 14.09 -15.84
CA ASP A 43 3.63 14.96 -15.28
C ASP A 43 3.18 15.59 -13.96
N ALA A 44 1.93 15.99 -13.84
CA ALA A 44 1.36 16.51 -12.62
C ALA A 44 1.30 15.45 -11.50
N LEU A 45 0.91 14.20 -11.82
CA LEU A 45 0.93 13.06 -10.88
C LEU A 45 2.36 12.77 -10.39
N VAL A 46 3.35 12.76 -11.29
CA VAL A 46 4.76 12.59 -10.93
C VAL A 46 5.22 13.72 -10.00
N LYS A 47 4.84 14.97 -10.26
CA LYS A 47 5.14 16.12 -9.38
C LYS A 47 4.52 15.95 -7.99
N MET A 48 3.37 15.31 -7.86
CA MET A 48 2.77 14.97 -6.56
C MET A 48 3.54 13.88 -5.81
N GLY A 49 4.35 13.08 -6.50
CA GLY A 49 5.18 12.02 -5.91
C GLY A 49 4.70 10.61 -6.23
N PHE A 50 3.73 10.43 -7.14
CA PHE A 50 3.36 9.10 -7.62
C PHE A 50 4.48 8.49 -8.45
N GLU A 51 4.63 7.19 -8.36
CA GLU A 51 5.59 6.40 -9.12
C GLU A 51 4.88 5.51 -10.13
N ASN A 52 5.65 4.97 -11.07
CA ASN A 52 5.14 4.09 -12.15
C ASN A 52 3.94 4.71 -12.89
N VAL A 53 3.97 6.03 -13.09
CA VAL A 53 2.86 6.75 -13.71
C VAL A 53 2.91 6.58 -15.22
N GLY A 54 1.80 6.13 -15.79
CA GLY A 54 1.63 5.95 -17.22
C GLY A 54 0.19 6.22 -17.66
N TRP A 55 -0.03 6.31 -18.94
CA TRP A 55 -1.35 6.47 -19.51
C TRP A 55 -1.46 5.91 -20.92
N THR A 56 -2.67 5.71 -21.36
CA THR A 56 -3.03 5.43 -22.74
C THR A 56 -4.46 5.89 -22.99
N GLU A 57 -4.77 6.12 -24.24
CA GLU A 57 -6.12 6.53 -24.65
C GLU A 57 -6.42 5.94 -26.02
N ASP A 58 -7.59 5.34 -26.16
CA ASP A 58 -8.14 4.85 -27.40
C ASP A 58 -9.58 5.36 -27.61
N ASN A 59 -10.30 4.81 -28.57
CA ASN A 59 -11.68 5.18 -28.83
C ASN A 59 -12.65 4.73 -27.72
N GLU A 60 -12.27 3.74 -26.93
CA GLU A 60 -13.12 3.13 -25.91
C GLU A 60 -12.95 3.78 -24.55
N GLU A 61 -11.71 4.06 -24.12
CA GLU A 61 -11.43 4.56 -22.77
C GLU A 61 -10.11 5.35 -22.69
N ARG A 62 -9.98 6.17 -21.63
CA ARG A 62 -8.70 6.72 -21.17
C ARG A 62 -8.26 5.98 -19.91
N VAL A 63 -7.04 5.48 -19.90
CA VAL A 63 -6.49 4.69 -18.80
C VAL A 63 -5.26 5.37 -18.24
N PHE A 64 -5.25 5.60 -16.92
CA PHE A 64 -4.08 5.99 -16.14
C PHE A 64 -3.58 4.84 -15.30
N VAL A 65 -2.28 4.80 -15.05
CA VAL A 65 -1.63 3.88 -14.11
C VAL A 65 -0.87 4.70 -13.10
N ILE A 66 -1.02 4.37 -11.81
CA ILE A 66 -0.34 5.04 -10.70
C ILE A 66 0.13 4.03 -9.68
N GLN A 67 1.22 4.36 -8.97
CA GLN A 67 1.62 3.72 -7.72
C GLN A 67 1.78 4.80 -6.67
N ASN A 68 1.06 4.67 -5.56
CA ASN A 68 1.20 5.59 -4.45
C ASN A 68 2.48 5.24 -3.66
N SER A 69 3.41 6.18 -3.59
CA SER A 69 4.65 6.08 -2.79
C SER A 69 4.87 7.32 -1.93
N ALA A 70 3.99 8.32 -2.04
CA ALA A 70 4.10 9.58 -1.35
C ALA A 70 3.16 9.75 -0.15
N TYR A 71 2.05 9.04 -0.14
CA TYR A 71 1.03 9.14 0.92
C TYR A 71 0.98 7.86 1.74
N ARG A 72 0.92 8.00 3.06
CA ARG A 72 0.91 6.88 4.01
C ARG A 72 -0.31 5.99 3.85
N LEU A 73 -1.47 6.59 3.73
CA LEU A 73 -2.73 5.89 3.52
C LEU A 73 -3.01 5.76 2.02
N GLU A 74 -3.27 4.54 1.58
CA GLU A 74 -3.45 4.25 0.15
C GLU A 74 -4.67 4.98 -0.42
N GLY A 75 -5.80 4.91 0.27
CA GLY A 75 -7.03 5.60 -0.16
C GLY A 75 -6.88 7.12 -0.21
N VAL A 76 -6.08 7.71 0.69
CA VAL A 76 -5.73 9.15 0.64
C VAL A 76 -4.95 9.47 -0.63
N GLY A 77 -3.91 8.69 -0.92
CA GLY A 77 -3.10 8.86 -2.12
C GLY A 77 -3.94 8.74 -3.39
N ILE A 78 -4.74 7.69 -3.48
CA ILE A 78 -5.66 7.46 -4.60
C ILE A 78 -6.65 8.63 -4.76
N GLY A 79 -7.25 9.11 -3.65
CA GLY A 79 -8.17 10.25 -3.67
C GLY A 79 -7.53 11.53 -4.22
N LYS A 80 -6.26 11.79 -3.85
CA LYS A 80 -5.51 12.93 -4.39
C LYS A 80 -5.20 12.77 -5.88
N ALA A 81 -4.97 11.54 -6.35
CA ALA A 81 -4.79 11.28 -7.78
C ALA A 81 -6.10 11.50 -8.55
N VAL A 82 -7.23 11.03 -8.00
CA VAL A 82 -8.56 11.26 -8.58
C VAL A 82 -8.85 12.77 -8.70
N ASP A 83 -8.66 13.55 -7.62
CA ASP A 83 -8.87 15.01 -7.62
C ASP A 83 -8.02 15.69 -8.71
N LEU A 84 -6.76 15.27 -8.85
CA LEU A 84 -5.88 15.85 -9.87
C LEU A 84 -6.37 15.49 -11.28
N ILE A 85 -6.70 14.23 -11.55
CA ILE A 85 -7.14 13.75 -12.85
C ILE A 85 -8.46 14.47 -13.25
N GLN A 86 -9.40 14.62 -12.32
CA GLN A 86 -10.63 15.39 -12.54
C GLN A 86 -10.33 16.85 -12.89
N LYS A 87 -9.45 17.50 -12.11
CA LYS A 87 -9.04 18.90 -12.35
C LYS A 87 -8.33 19.10 -13.69
N MET A 88 -7.55 18.12 -14.13
CA MET A 88 -6.85 18.16 -15.42
C MET A 88 -7.77 17.90 -16.63
N GLY A 89 -8.96 17.40 -16.38
CA GLY A 89 -10.02 17.15 -17.37
C GLY A 89 -10.21 15.68 -17.69
N LEU A 90 -11.41 15.20 -17.43
CA LEU A 90 -11.87 13.87 -17.82
C LEU A 90 -12.34 13.87 -19.29
N PRO A 91 -12.31 12.72 -19.98
CA PRO A 91 -12.88 12.62 -21.31
C PRO A 91 -14.41 12.77 -21.25
N GLU A 92 -14.98 13.57 -22.17
CA GLU A 92 -16.42 13.90 -22.16
C GLU A 92 -17.33 12.74 -22.60
N ARG A 93 -16.84 11.88 -23.51
CA ARG A 93 -17.68 10.87 -24.19
C ARG A 93 -17.28 9.45 -23.97
N LYS A 94 -16.22 9.21 -23.24
CA LYS A 94 -15.68 7.87 -22.98
C LYS A 94 -15.25 7.72 -21.52
N PRO A 95 -15.25 6.50 -20.98
CA PRO A 95 -14.87 6.28 -19.59
C PRO A 95 -13.39 6.60 -19.33
N CYS A 96 -13.12 6.86 -18.06
CA CYS A 96 -11.77 7.01 -17.52
C CYS A 96 -11.52 5.92 -16.49
N ARG A 97 -10.38 5.25 -16.58
CA ARG A 97 -9.95 4.23 -15.63
C ARG A 97 -8.60 4.58 -15.02
N ILE A 98 -8.46 4.35 -13.73
CA ILE A 98 -7.20 4.48 -13.01
C ILE A 98 -6.83 3.10 -12.48
N ILE A 99 -5.66 2.56 -12.86
CA ILE A 99 -5.13 1.29 -12.34
C ILE A 99 -4.10 1.61 -11.29
N VAL A 100 -4.30 1.10 -10.08
CA VAL A 100 -3.41 1.30 -8.94
C VAL A 100 -2.47 0.11 -8.82
N LEU A 101 -1.17 0.41 -8.73
CA LEU A 101 -0.11 -0.59 -8.58
C LEU A 101 0.42 -0.64 -7.15
N ASN A 102 0.87 -1.82 -6.76
CA ASN A 102 1.79 -2.03 -5.65
C ASN A 102 2.98 -2.85 -6.14
N ASN A 103 4.19 -2.36 -5.92
CA ASN A 103 5.42 -2.96 -6.44
C ASN A 103 5.30 -3.37 -7.94
N ASN A 104 4.79 -2.44 -8.77
CA ASN A 104 4.53 -2.65 -10.20
C ASN A 104 3.47 -3.72 -10.54
N VAL A 105 2.80 -4.32 -9.56
CA VAL A 105 1.71 -5.29 -9.76
C VAL A 105 0.37 -4.59 -9.60
N PRO A 106 -0.57 -4.70 -10.57
CA PRO A 106 -1.87 -4.06 -10.45
C PRO A 106 -2.69 -4.69 -9.32
N GLN A 107 -3.29 -3.84 -8.50
CA GLN A 107 -4.09 -4.23 -7.36
C GLN A 107 -5.58 -4.04 -7.63
N ILE A 108 -5.99 -2.80 -7.83
CA ILE A 108 -7.39 -2.40 -8.05
C ILE A 108 -7.47 -1.43 -9.22
N SER A 109 -8.68 -1.20 -9.70
CA SER A 109 -8.98 -0.13 -10.62
C SER A 109 -10.11 0.76 -10.10
N LEU A 110 -10.04 2.05 -10.45
CA LEU A 110 -11.14 2.97 -10.32
C LEU A 110 -11.70 3.25 -11.71
N TYR A 111 -13.01 3.23 -11.84
CA TYR A 111 -13.70 3.40 -13.11
C TYR A 111 -14.73 4.52 -13.02
N TYR A 112 -14.64 5.45 -13.94
CA TYR A 112 -15.58 6.56 -14.08
C TYR A 112 -16.26 6.47 -15.47
N GLN A 113 -17.58 6.47 -15.49
CA GLN A 113 -18.40 6.52 -16.70
C GLN A 113 -19.04 7.89 -16.81
N PRO A 114 -18.78 8.69 -17.86
CA PRO A 114 -19.48 9.94 -18.08
C PRO A 114 -20.98 9.68 -18.20
N SER A 115 -21.79 10.36 -17.39
CA SER A 115 -23.24 10.30 -17.54
C SER A 115 -23.67 11.20 -18.69
N LYS A 116 -24.71 10.81 -19.43
CA LYS A 116 -25.32 11.64 -20.49
C LYS A 116 -26.07 12.86 -19.93
N LYS A 117 -26.10 13.04 -18.62
CA LYS A 117 -26.79 14.16 -17.95
C LYS A 117 -25.82 15.31 -17.74
N ASP A 118 -26.19 16.46 -18.26
CA ASP A 118 -25.67 17.81 -18.07
C ASP A 118 -24.22 18.01 -17.64
N SER A 119 -23.49 18.68 -18.52
CA SER A 119 -22.11 19.11 -18.37
C SER A 119 -21.83 20.12 -17.23
N THR A 120 -22.81 20.37 -16.36
CA THR A 120 -22.74 21.35 -15.27
C THR A 120 -22.69 20.74 -13.85
N ILE A 121 -22.74 19.42 -13.72
CA ILE A 121 -22.71 18.79 -12.41
C ILE A 121 -21.23 18.53 -12.04
N ASP A 122 -20.81 19.04 -10.89
CA ASP A 122 -19.50 18.75 -10.31
C ASP A 122 -19.33 17.23 -10.14
N ILE A 123 -18.34 16.67 -10.81
CA ILE A 123 -18.01 15.23 -10.74
C ILE A 123 -17.50 14.93 -9.34
N SER A 124 -18.26 14.12 -8.61
CA SER A 124 -17.92 13.69 -7.27
C SER A 124 -17.02 12.44 -7.28
N LYS A 125 -16.22 12.24 -6.23
CA LYS A 125 -15.53 10.97 -5.98
C LYS A 125 -16.49 9.79 -5.80
N GLN A 126 -17.77 10.06 -5.51
CA GLN A 126 -18.82 9.05 -5.43
C GLN A 126 -19.08 8.37 -6.78
N ASP A 127 -18.84 9.08 -7.89
CA ASP A 127 -19.09 8.61 -9.25
C ASP A 127 -18.02 7.59 -9.73
N TRP A 128 -16.93 7.43 -8.98
CA TRP A 128 -15.90 6.46 -9.26
C TRP A 128 -16.23 5.11 -8.62
N GLU A 129 -16.33 4.08 -9.41
CA GLU A 129 -16.42 2.70 -8.95
C GLU A 129 -15.02 2.16 -8.66
N VAL A 130 -14.84 1.50 -7.52
CA VAL A 130 -13.56 0.86 -7.14
C VAL A 130 -13.74 -0.65 -7.16
N SER A 131 -12.85 -1.37 -7.85
CA SER A 131 -13.01 -2.80 -8.08
C SER A 131 -11.65 -3.50 -8.26
N TYR A 132 -11.61 -4.81 -7.96
CA TYR A 132 -10.50 -5.67 -8.38
C TYR A 132 -10.51 -5.91 -9.89
N ASN A 133 -11.63 -5.72 -10.56
CA ASN A 133 -11.74 -5.95 -11.99
C ASN A 133 -11.00 -4.87 -12.79
N LEU A 134 -9.97 -5.26 -13.54
CA LEU A 134 -9.20 -4.36 -14.41
C LEU A 134 -9.80 -4.24 -15.82
N GLY A 135 -10.78 -5.08 -16.16
CA GLY A 135 -11.21 -5.22 -17.56
C GLY A 135 -10.04 -5.59 -18.48
N ASN A 136 -10.09 -5.10 -19.71
CA ASN A 136 -8.98 -5.24 -20.67
C ASN A 136 -7.95 -4.10 -20.59
N SER A 137 -8.19 -3.11 -19.73
CA SER A 137 -7.41 -1.86 -19.67
C SER A 137 -5.96 -2.08 -19.29
N TRP A 138 -5.68 -3.09 -18.43
CA TRP A 138 -4.30 -3.44 -18.09
C TRP A 138 -3.51 -3.93 -19.31
N ASN A 139 -4.11 -4.70 -20.22
CA ASN A 139 -3.45 -5.17 -21.42
C ASN A 139 -3.06 -4.03 -22.36
N LYS A 140 -3.88 -2.96 -22.41
CA LYS A 140 -3.65 -1.77 -23.22
C LYS A 140 -2.44 -0.96 -22.73
N VAL A 141 -2.19 -0.92 -21.39
CA VAL A 141 -1.21 -0.01 -20.79
C VAL A 141 0.02 -0.69 -20.19
N LYS A 142 0.00 -2.01 -19.98
CA LYS A 142 1.08 -2.73 -19.27
C LYS A 142 2.47 -2.63 -19.90
N ARG A 143 2.54 -2.44 -21.24
CA ARG A 143 3.78 -2.34 -22.01
C ARG A 143 4.24 -0.89 -22.22
N ASN A 144 3.38 0.09 -21.92
CA ASN A 144 3.73 1.49 -22.10
C ASN A 144 4.82 1.91 -21.11
N LYS A 145 5.73 2.76 -21.56
CA LYS A 145 6.76 3.36 -20.71
C LYS A 145 6.08 4.18 -19.61
N LYS A 146 6.45 3.91 -18.35
CA LYS A 146 5.96 4.64 -17.20
C LYS A 146 7.00 5.66 -16.75
N LYS A 147 6.53 6.86 -16.34
CA LYS A 147 7.39 7.87 -15.74
C LYS A 147 7.59 7.59 -14.25
N ASN A 148 8.71 8.05 -13.72
CA ASN A 148 9.08 7.93 -12.32
C ASN A 148 9.03 6.46 -11.82
N SER A 149 9.77 5.57 -12.49
CA SER A 149 9.85 4.17 -12.10
C SER A 149 10.23 4.00 -10.62
N SER A 150 9.60 3.06 -9.92
CA SER A 150 9.96 2.66 -8.57
C SER A 150 11.14 1.68 -8.51
N LEU A 151 11.53 1.10 -9.65
CA LEU A 151 12.57 0.07 -9.71
C LEU A 151 13.93 0.62 -9.29
N TYR A 152 14.67 -0.17 -8.51
CA TYR A 152 16.00 0.12 -7.97
C TYR A 152 16.07 1.35 -7.07
N LYS A 153 14.92 1.86 -6.61
CA LYS A 153 14.88 2.89 -5.58
C LYS A 153 14.91 2.24 -4.21
N VAL A 154 15.75 2.80 -3.35
CA VAL A 154 15.97 2.27 -2.00
C VAL A 154 15.08 3.00 -1.01
N ASP A 155 14.33 2.24 -0.21
CA ASP A 155 13.69 2.69 1.02
C ASP A 155 14.44 2.08 2.22
N ILE A 156 14.70 2.91 3.21
CA ILE A 156 15.14 2.47 4.53
C ILE A 156 13.94 2.64 5.45
N THR A 157 13.24 1.54 5.68
CA THR A 157 12.01 1.53 6.48
C THR A 157 12.34 1.12 7.90
N ILE A 158 12.03 1.97 8.88
CA ILE A 158 12.24 1.67 10.30
C ILE A 158 10.99 1.03 10.87
N TYR A 159 11.09 -0.20 11.30
CA TYR A 159 10.00 -0.96 11.93
C TYR A 159 10.15 -0.90 13.46
N PRO A 160 9.28 -0.14 14.18
CA PRO A 160 9.18 -0.28 15.62
C PRO A 160 8.42 -1.58 15.93
N GLU A 161 9.06 -2.49 16.65
CA GLU A 161 8.52 -3.82 16.96
C GLU A 161 8.37 -3.98 18.46
N LEU A 162 7.13 -4.09 18.93
CA LEU A 162 6.79 -4.32 20.32
C LEU A 162 6.30 -5.77 20.49
N SER A 163 7.00 -6.54 21.31
CA SER A 163 6.61 -7.89 21.72
C SER A 163 6.28 -7.91 23.18
N LEU A 164 5.10 -8.42 23.50
CA LEU A 164 4.61 -8.59 24.86
C LEU A 164 4.41 -10.09 25.13
N LYS A 165 4.93 -10.57 26.24
CA LYS A 165 4.74 -11.93 26.69
C LYS A 165 4.15 -11.91 28.09
N ASN A 166 3.05 -12.62 28.27
CA ASN A 166 2.32 -12.71 29.52
C ASN A 166 2.81 -13.91 30.35
N LEU A 167 3.26 -13.69 31.58
CA LEU A 167 3.70 -14.75 32.50
C LEU A 167 2.87 -14.72 33.78
N VAL A 168 2.48 -15.87 34.27
CA VAL A 168 1.37 -15.98 35.25
C VAL A 168 1.76 -15.72 36.71
N ILE A 169 3.02 -15.80 37.14
CA ILE A 169 3.33 -15.84 38.59
C ILE A 169 4.44 -14.89 39.04
N THR A 170 5.48 -14.65 38.27
CA THR A 170 6.65 -13.88 38.75
C THR A 170 6.77 -12.50 38.12
N GLN A 171 6.26 -12.31 36.94
CA GLN A 171 6.29 -11.07 36.18
C GLN A 171 5.06 -11.03 35.27
N ILE A 172 4.21 -10.01 35.44
CA ILE A 172 2.93 -9.93 34.72
C ILE A 172 3.17 -9.81 33.23
N TYR A 173 4.19 -9.07 32.80
CA TYR A 173 4.59 -8.91 31.41
C TYR A 173 6.10 -8.97 31.26
N GLN A 174 6.54 -9.66 30.18
CA GLN A 174 7.86 -9.45 29.60
C GLN A 174 7.71 -8.57 28.38
N VAL A 175 8.60 -7.60 28.22
CA VAL A 175 8.54 -6.60 27.17
C VAL A 175 9.84 -6.62 26.37
N LEU A 176 9.71 -6.68 25.04
CA LEU A 176 10.84 -6.48 24.12
C LEU A 176 10.44 -5.40 23.12
N PHE A 177 11.22 -4.33 23.06
CA PHE A 177 11.04 -3.27 22.07
C PHE A 177 12.30 -3.13 21.22
N ASN A 178 12.11 -3.26 19.91
CA ASN A 178 13.17 -3.14 18.93
C ASN A 178 12.86 -1.99 17.96
N LEU A 179 13.91 -1.34 17.46
CA LEU A 179 13.88 -0.55 16.24
C LEU A 179 14.61 -1.34 15.16
N SER A 180 13.88 -1.71 14.12
CA SER A 180 14.38 -2.65 13.11
C SER A 180 14.40 -1.98 11.73
N PRO A 181 15.48 -1.20 11.38
CA PRO A 181 15.63 -0.65 10.03
C PRO A 181 15.78 -1.77 9.00
N ALA A 182 15.05 -1.64 7.88
CA ALA A 182 15.12 -2.54 6.74
C ALA A 182 15.41 -1.76 5.45
N ILE A 183 16.34 -2.26 4.66
CA ILE A 183 16.55 -1.83 3.28
C ILE A 183 15.58 -2.59 2.40
N GLU A 184 14.76 -1.87 1.63
CA GLU A 184 13.76 -2.41 0.75
C GLU A 184 13.96 -1.88 -0.67
N VAL A 185 14.04 -2.78 -1.65
CA VAL A 185 14.30 -2.44 -3.06
C VAL A 185 13.41 -3.27 -3.97
N SER A 186 12.69 -2.60 -4.87
CA SER A 186 11.99 -3.26 -5.98
C SER A 186 12.98 -3.53 -7.11
N LEU A 187 13.24 -4.81 -7.43
CA LEU A 187 14.22 -5.21 -8.46
C LEU A 187 13.61 -5.26 -9.85
N TRP A 188 12.42 -5.87 -9.96
CA TRP A 188 11.60 -5.87 -11.16
C TRP A 188 10.12 -5.98 -10.77
N ARG A 189 9.25 -6.14 -11.73
CA ARG A 189 7.81 -6.19 -11.48
C ARG A 189 7.42 -7.28 -10.49
N GLY A 190 6.95 -6.87 -9.32
CA GLY A 190 6.51 -7.77 -8.25
C GLY A 190 7.64 -8.37 -7.41
N MET A 191 8.91 -8.18 -7.78
CA MET A 191 10.05 -8.65 -6.99
C MET A 191 10.49 -7.56 -6.02
N LYS A 192 10.60 -7.93 -4.74
CA LYS A 192 11.11 -7.08 -3.66
C LYS A 192 12.22 -7.81 -2.90
N PHE A 193 13.31 -7.11 -2.69
CA PHE A 193 14.38 -7.51 -1.77
C PHE A 193 14.24 -6.74 -0.48
N THR A 194 14.36 -7.43 0.66
CA THR A 194 14.30 -6.85 2.00
C THR A 194 15.46 -7.37 2.84
N ALA A 195 16.22 -6.47 3.45
CA ALA A 195 17.27 -6.80 4.41
C ALA A 195 17.10 -5.94 5.67
N GLN A 196 16.80 -6.57 6.80
CA GLN A 196 16.50 -5.92 8.07
C GLN A 196 17.62 -6.17 9.08
N MET A 197 17.88 -5.16 9.91
CA MET A 197 18.71 -5.24 11.10
C MET A 197 17.82 -5.01 12.32
N VAL A 198 17.92 -5.86 13.33
CA VAL A 198 17.19 -5.71 14.61
C VAL A 198 18.11 -5.02 15.60
N ILE A 199 17.69 -3.87 16.11
CA ILE A 199 18.39 -3.09 17.12
C ILE A 199 17.54 -3.11 18.39
N PRO A 200 17.92 -3.86 19.44
CA PRO A 200 17.21 -3.88 20.71
C PRO A 200 17.31 -2.51 21.40
N VAL A 201 16.18 -2.01 21.86
CA VAL A 201 16.08 -0.74 22.62
C VAL A 201 15.75 -1.01 24.08
N TYR A 202 14.87 -1.97 24.32
CA TYR A 202 14.45 -2.34 25.66
C TYR A 202 14.14 -3.83 25.71
N ASN A 203 14.69 -4.53 26.69
CA ASN A 203 14.42 -5.94 26.96
C ASN A 203 14.18 -6.13 28.45
N ASP A 204 12.99 -6.59 28.80
CA ASP A 204 12.63 -6.98 30.16
C ASP A 204 12.10 -8.42 30.13
N GLY A 205 12.98 -9.36 30.49
CA GLY A 205 12.65 -10.76 30.67
C GLY A 205 12.78 -11.67 29.45
N TYR A 206 13.18 -11.17 28.29
CA TYR A 206 13.54 -12.01 27.14
C TYR A 206 14.99 -12.49 27.26
N ALA A 207 15.33 -13.60 26.57
CA ALA A 207 16.66 -14.20 26.60
C ALA A 207 17.74 -13.20 26.16
N SER A 208 18.94 -13.28 26.76
CA SER A 208 20.08 -12.36 26.51
C SER A 208 20.53 -12.26 25.05
N ARG A 209 20.23 -13.24 24.20
CA ARG A 209 20.49 -13.16 22.77
C ARG A 209 19.72 -12.00 22.10
N TYR A 210 18.57 -11.60 22.67
CA TYR A 210 17.77 -10.48 22.17
C TYR A 210 18.29 -9.10 22.60
N ASP A 211 19.38 -9.05 23.40
CA ASP A 211 20.08 -7.81 23.75
C ASP A 211 21.14 -7.42 22.70
N LYS A 212 21.42 -8.32 21.76
CA LYS A 212 22.45 -8.11 20.74
C LYS A 212 21.81 -7.62 19.45
N VAL A 213 22.47 -6.66 18.79
CA VAL A 213 22.13 -6.31 17.41
C VAL A 213 22.36 -7.52 16.50
N HIS A 214 21.38 -7.84 15.67
CA HIS A 214 21.45 -9.00 14.78
C HIS A 214 20.63 -8.78 13.50
N PRO A 215 20.92 -9.52 12.42
CA PRO A 215 20.08 -9.54 11.24
C PRO A 215 18.66 -10.02 11.57
N GLY A 216 17.67 -9.36 11.01
CA GLY A 216 16.27 -9.77 11.07
C GLY A 216 15.85 -10.52 9.82
N PHE A 217 14.87 -9.95 9.09
CA PHE A 217 14.48 -10.49 7.79
C PHE A 217 15.61 -10.32 6.77
N LEU A 218 15.85 -11.36 6.01
CA LEU A 218 16.64 -11.32 4.78
C LEU A 218 15.83 -12.08 3.73
N GLU A 219 15.11 -11.38 2.88
CA GLU A 219 14.03 -11.95 2.07
C GLU A 219 14.11 -11.48 0.63
N LEU A 220 13.78 -12.39 -0.26
CA LEU A 220 13.45 -12.11 -1.65
C LEU A 220 12.03 -12.60 -1.91
N SER A 221 11.12 -11.70 -2.26
CA SER A 221 9.73 -12.03 -2.54
C SER A 221 9.32 -11.65 -3.96
N GLN A 222 8.53 -12.51 -4.60
CA GLN A 222 7.95 -12.30 -5.92
C GLN A 222 6.43 -12.40 -5.84
N THR A 223 5.74 -11.30 -6.14
CA THR A 223 4.29 -11.26 -6.27
C THR A 223 3.89 -11.18 -7.73
N VAL A 224 2.93 -11.96 -8.13
CA VAL A 224 2.31 -11.92 -9.46
C VAL A 224 0.80 -11.87 -9.34
N ARG A 225 0.16 -11.11 -10.22
CA ARG A 225 -1.28 -11.17 -10.42
C ARG A 225 -1.59 -12.04 -11.62
N LEU A 226 -2.39 -13.06 -11.39
CA LEU A 226 -2.89 -14.00 -12.39
C LEU A 226 -4.32 -13.60 -12.81
N PRO A 227 -4.90 -14.21 -13.86
CA PRO A 227 -6.31 -14.04 -14.20
C PRO A 227 -7.25 -14.36 -13.04
N TYR A 228 -8.51 -13.95 -13.16
CA TYR A 228 -9.58 -14.23 -12.17
C TYR A 228 -9.32 -13.65 -10.78
N ASN A 229 -8.71 -12.46 -10.68
CA ASN A 229 -8.41 -11.78 -9.40
C ASN A 229 -7.65 -12.68 -8.41
N LEU A 230 -6.61 -13.33 -8.91
CA LEU A 230 -5.74 -14.23 -8.15
C LEU A 230 -4.36 -13.60 -7.99
N TRP A 231 -3.85 -13.56 -6.76
CA TRP A 231 -2.49 -13.10 -6.46
C TRP A 231 -1.69 -14.25 -5.85
N ALA A 232 -0.50 -14.48 -6.39
CA ALA A 232 0.45 -15.45 -5.87
C ALA A 232 1.72 -14.73 -5.42
N THR A 233 2.20 -15.05 -4.22
CA THR A 233 3.44 -14.51 -3.65
C THR A 233 4.33 -15.67 -3.21
N LEU A 234 5.55 -15.68 -3.66
CA LEU A 234 6.61 -16.61 -3.23
C LEU A 234 7.68 -15.80 -2.50
N SER A 235 7.99 -16.18 -1.27
CA SER A 235 9.06 -15.60 -0.46
C SER A 235 10.11 -16.65 -0.13
N VAL A 236 11.38 -16.27 -0.23
CA VAL A 236 12.52 -17.13 0.12
C VAL A 236 13.47 -16.32 0.98
N GLY A 237 13.92 -16.88 2.11
CA GLY A 237 14.86 -16.19 2.95
C GLY A 237 14.84 -16.55 4.42
N ASN A 238 15.31 -15.60 5.22
CA ASN A 238 15.27 -15.65 6.67
C ASN A 238 14.07 -14.84 7.18
N PHE A 239 13.24 -15.48 7.96
CA PHE A 239 11.96 -14.97 8.45
C PHE A 239 12.00 -14.69 9.96
N ASN A 240 10.96 -14.09 10.52
CA ASN A 240 10.89 -13.94 11.96
C ASN A 240 10.71 -15.29 12.69
N ASN A 241 10.69 -15.24 14.03
CA ASN A 241 10.56 -16.41 14.91
C ASN A 241 11.57 -17.52 14.62
N SER A 242 12.81 -17.10 14.27
CA SER A 242 13.92 -18.02 14.03
C SER A 242 13.61 -19.05 12.93
N ARG A 243 13.10 -18.58 11.78
CA ARG A 243 12.79 -19.44 10.63
C ARG A 243 13.54 -19.01 9.39
N TYR A 244 13.95 -20.00 8.58
CA TYR A 244 14.46 -19.78 7.23
C TYR A 244 13.80 -20.78 6.27
N GLY A 245 13.66 -20.43 5.01
CA GLY A 245 13.09 -21.33 4.02
C GLY A 245 12.28 -20.63 2.95
N ILE A 246 11.17 -21.28 2.58
CA ILE A 246 10.29 -20.86 1.48
C ILE A 246 8.87 -20.72 2.02
N ASP A 247 8.17 -19.69 1.57
CA ASP A 247 6.76 -19.43 1.88
C ASP A 247 6.02 -19.08 0.59
N PHE A 248 4.90 -19.74 0.34
CA PHE A 248 4.02 -19.48 -0.80
C PHE A 248 2.62 -19.11 -0.32
N ASN A 249 2.11 -18.00 -0.81
CA ASN A 249 0.77 -17.48 -0.51
C ASN A 249 -0.02 -17.29 -1.80
N LEU A 250 -1.28 -17.69 -1.78
CA LEU A 250 -2.23 -17.55 -2.89
C LEU A 250 -3.54 -16.96 -2.36
N ILE A 251 -3.97 -15.82 -2.95
CA ILE A 251 -5.21 -15.13 -2.57
C ILE A 251 -6.08 -14.99 -3.80
N HIS A 252 -7.36 -15.38 -3.69
CA HIS A 252 -8.38 -15.16 -4.69
C HIS A 252 -9.50 -14.26 -4.14
N HIS A 253 -9.83 -13.21 -4.87
CA HIS A 253 -10.99 -12.36 -4.60
C HIS A 253 -12.11 -12.72 -5.57
N PHE A 254 -13.29 -13.03 -5.03
CA PHE A 254 -14.47 -13.39 -5.82
C PHE A 254 -15.04 -12.19 -6.57
N ASN A 255 -15.98 -12.44 -7.49
CA ASN A 255 -16.70 -11.37 -8.19
C ASN A 255 -17.52 -10.51 -7.22
N ASP A 256 -18.08 -11.11 -6.17
CA ASP A 256 -18.52 -10.39 -4.99
C ASP A 256 -17.28 -10.07 -4.15
N GLU A 257 -16.75 -8.88 -4.30
CA GLU A 257 -15.50 -8.42 -3.74
C GLU A 257 -15.48 -8.35 -2.19
N ARG A 258 -16.62 -8.67 -1.56
CA ARG A 258 -16.70 -8.88 -0.11
C ARG A 258 -16.04 -10.18 0.34
N PHE A 259 -15.92 -11.15 -0.55
CA PHE A 259 -15.40 -12.47 -0.25
C PHE A 259 -14.02 -12.69 -0.86
N SER A 260 -13.15 -13.31 -0.07
CA SER A 260 -11.87 -13.83 -0.57
C SER A 260 -11.52 -15.16 0.08
N VAL A 261 -10.67 -15.92 -0.59
CA VAL A 261 -10.08 -17.16 -0.06
C VAL A 261 -8.57 -17.07 -0.16
N GLU A 262 -7.88 -17.57 0.85
CA GLU A 262 -6.42 -17.55 0.95
C GLU A 262 -5.90 -18.91 1.32
N GLY A 263 -4.90 -19.38 0.56
CA GLY A 263 -4.11 -20.55 0.87
C GLY A 263 -2.65 -20.19 1.04
N ARG A 264 -1.99 -20.74 2.06
CA ARG A 264 -0.57 -20.52 2.31
C ARG A 264 0.11 -21.83 2.65
N ILE A 265 1.33 -22.02 2.16
CA ILE A 265 2.18 -23.16 2.45
C ILE A 265 3.60 -22.65 2.74
N GLY A 266 4.16 -23.05 3.89
CA GLY A 266 5.53 -22.76 4.26
C GLY A 266 6.35 -24.04 4.45
N TYR A 267 7.57 -24.06 3.93
CA TYR A 267 8.56 -25.11 4.17
C TYR A 267 9.80 -24.49 4.77
N THR A 268 9.95 -24.63 6.10
CA THR A 268 10.93 -23.83 6.84
C THR A 268 11.69 -24.66 7.87
N GLY A 269 12.99 -24.35 8.03
CA GLY A 269 13.88 -24.82 9.08
C GLY A 269 13.99 -23.83 10.23
N THR A 270 14.60 -24.25 11.35
CA THR A 270 14.95 -23.36 12.45
C THR A 270 16.28 -22.68 12.12
N GLY A 271 16.31 -21.35 12.17
CA GLY A 271 17.52 -20.55 12.01
C GLY A 271 17.42 -19.26 12.81
N TYR A 272 18.42 -18.99 13.64
CA TYR A 272 18.45 -17.78 14.46
C TYR A 272 19.84 -17.15 14.44
N TRP A 273 19.87 -15.88 14.67
CA TRP A 273 21.09 -15.09 14.78
C TRP A 273 21.49 -14.90 16.24
N GLU A 274 22.77 -15.05 16.53
CA GLU A 274 23.39 -14.58 17.76
C GLU A 274 24.48 -13.56 17.39
N GLY A 275 24.15 -12.27 17.53
CA GLY A 275 24.88 -11.20 16.85
C GLY A 275 24.89 -11.47 15.34
N PHE A 276 26.05 -11.57 14.72
CA PHE A 276 26.20 -11.85 13.28
C PHE A 276 26.48 -13.33 12.94
N THR A 277 26.43 -14.21 13.93
CA THR A 277 26.59 -15.65 13.70
C THR A 277 25.23 -16.31 13.52
N MET A 278 25.03 -16.99 12.40
CA MET A 278 23.80 -17.72 12.13
C MET A 278 23.92 -19.17 12.60
N HIS A 279 22.98 -19.59 13.42
CA HIS A 279 22.79 -20.98 13.84
C HIS A 279 21.58 -21.55 13.13
N TYR A 280 21.70 -22.70 12.50
CA TYR A 280 20.61 -23.33 11.78
C TYR A 280 20.49 -24.82 12.05
N GLY A 281 19.25 -25.32 12.04
CA GLY A 281 18.94 -26.73 12.11
C GLY A 281 18.50 -27.27 10.76
N THR A 282 18.84 -28.50 10.47
CA THR A 282 18.53 -29.15 9.18
C THR A 282 17.10 -29.69 9.08
N LYS A 283 16.38 -29.79 10.22
CA LYS A 283 15.01 -30.30 10.25
C LYS A 283 14.02 -29.26 9.71
N MET A 284 13.53 -29.52 8.51
CA MET A 284 12.48 -28.71 7.88
C MET A 284 11.09 -29.11 8.38
N ARG A 285 10.17 -28.15 8.39
CA ARG A 285 8.78 -28.36 8.77
C ARG A 285 7.84 -27.68 7.77
N THR A 286 6.76 -28.37 7.43
CA THR A 286 5.70 -27.82 6.58
C THR A 286 4.64 -27.21 7.46
N THR A 287 4.26 -25.98 7.16
CA THR A 287 3.09 -25.29 7.71
C THR A 287 2.13 -24.98 6.57
N TRP A 288 0.85 -24.92 6.86
CA TRP A 288 -0.14 -24.49 5.87
C TRP A 288 -1.33 -23.82 6.54
N SER A 289 -2.03 -23.01 5.80
CA SER A 289 -3.33 -22.47 6.18
C SER A 289 -4.24 -22.37 4.96
N LEU A 290 -5.53 -22.55 5.19
CA LEU A 290 -6.60 -22.30 4.22
C LEU A 290 -7.72 -21.56 4.94
N GLY A 291 -8.11 -20.42 4.42
CA GLY A 291 -9.12 -19.58 5.06
C GLY A 291 -9.96 -18.80 4.08
N GLY A 292 -11.09 -18.33 4.57
CA GLY A 292 -11.98 -17.40 3.90
C GLY A 292 -12.13 -16.11 4.69
N SER A 293 -12.32 -15.00 3.98
CA SER A 293 -12.58 -13.69 4.54
C SER A 293 -13.86 -13.12 3.99
N PHE A 294 -14.63 -12.47 4.84
CA PHE A 294 -15.81 -11.69 4.47
C PHE A 294 -15.63 -10.24 4.95
N TYR A 295 -15.74 -9.28 4.05
CA TYR A 295 -15.70 -7.87 4.36
C TYR A 295 -17.11 -7.27 4.43
N TRP A 296 -17.42 -6.63 5.56
CA TRP A 296 -18.71 -5.95 5.79
C TRP A 296 -18.57 -4.44 5.59
N PRO A 297 -18.91 -3.90 4.40
CA PRO A 297 -18.58 -2.50 4.04
C PRO A 297 -19.19 -1.46 4.96
N ARG A 298 -20.44 -1.69 5.42
CA ARG A 298 -21.16 -0.72 6.27
C ARG A 298 -20.41 -0.35 7.55
N TYR A 299 -19.61 -1.28 8.10
CA TYR A 299 -18.91 -1.08 9.35
C TYR A 299 -17.39 -1.14 9.20
N ASN A 300 -16.89 -1.34 7.98
CA ASN A 300 -15.47 -1.62 7.72
C ASN A 300 -14.94 -2.76 8.61
N VAL A 301 -15.72 -3.84 8.71
CA VAL A 301 -15.39 -5.03 9.51
C VAL A 301 -15.02 -6.18 8.58
N GLU A 302 -13.91 -6.81 8.85
CA GLU A 302 -13.45 -8.03 8.19
C GLU A 302 -13.60 -9.22 9.14
N LEU A 303 -14.25 -10.27 8.68
CA LEU A 303 -14.41 -11.54 9.38
C LEU A 303 -13.59 -12.60 8.66
N ASN A 304 -12.67 -13.24 9.38
CA ASN A 304 -11.78 -14.26 8.86
C ASN A 304 -12.00 -15.58 9.58
N ALA A 305 -12.04 -16.67 8.85
CA ALA A 305 -12.04 -18.02 9.40
C ALA A 305 -11.05 -18.88 8.63
N ARG A 306 -10.19 -19.62 9.32
CA ARG A 306 -9.20 -20.47 8.69
C ARG A 306 -8.90 -21.74 9.49
N VAL A 307 -8.51 -22.76 8.76
CA VAL A 307 -7.86 -23.96 9.29
C VAL A 307 -6.37 -23.86 8.98
N GLU A 308 -5.53 -24.26 9.94
CA GLU A 308 -4.09 -24.08 9.81
C GLU A 308 -3.30 -25.19 10.51
N GLN A 309 -2.10 -25.45 10.03
CA GLN A 309 -1.12 -26.31 10.67
C GLN A 309 0.09 -25.48 11.09
N TYR A 310 0.36 -25.51 12.39
CA TYR A 310 1.46 -24.76 12.99
C TYR A 310 2.83 -25.42 12.83
N LEU A 311 3.88 -24.70 13.20
CA LEU A 311 5.27 -25.15 13.20
C LEU A 311 5.49 -26.43 14.02
N LEU A 312 4.72 -26.66 15.08
CA LEU A 312 4.75 -27.87 15.89
C LEU A 312 3.86 -29.00 15.34
N GLN A 313 3.37 -28.83 14.09
CA GLN A 313 2.52 -29.78 13.37
C GLN A 313 1.11 -29.97 13.97
N GLU A 314 0.70 -29.10 14.86
CA GLU A 314 -0.65 -29.08 15.41
C GLU A 314 -1.61 -28.46 14.40
N LYS A 315 -2.75 -29.10 14.21
CA LYS A 315 -3.84 -28.56 13.39
C LYS A 315 -4.77 -27.71 14.27
N ALA A 316 -5.15 -26.57 13.77
CA ALA A 316 -5.95 -25.59 14.48
C ALA A 316 -7.03 -24.96 13.61
N VAL A 317 -8.07 -24.45 14.26
CA VAL A 317 -9.04 -23.52 13.67
C VAL A 317 -8.86 -22.17 14.33
N ARG A 318 -8.90 -21.11 13.52
CA ARG A 318 -8.83 -19.72 13.96
C ARG A 318 -9.94 -18.92 13.32
N VAL A 319 -10.57 -18.08 14.13
CA VAL A 319 -11.53 -17.07 13.70
C VAL A 319 -11.06 -15.71 14.17
N GLU A 320 -11.32 -14.66 13.39
CA GLU A 320 -10.89 -13.30 13.69
C GLU A 320 -11.92 -12.30 13.15
N ALA A 321 -12.19 -11.26 13.94
CA ALA A 321 -13.00 -10.12 13.53
C ALA A 321 -12.15 -8.86 13.67
N ILE A 322 -11.97 -8.11 12.58
CA ILE A 322 -11.13 -6.90 12.53
C ILE A 322 -12.00 -5.74 12.09
N ARG A 323 -11.99 -4.66 12.87
CA ARG A 323 -12.55 -3.38 12.47
C ARG A 323 -11.45 -2.43 12.00
N HIS A 324 -11.60 -1.94 10.79
CA HIS A 324 -10.69 -0.98 10.19
C HIS A 324 -11.22 0.45 10.37
N PHE A 325 -10.37 1.31 10.93
CA PHE A 325 -10.53 2.74 10.98
C PHE A 325 -9.50 3.39 10.06
N ARG A 326 -9.62 4.67 9.82
CA ARG A 326 -8.71 5.38 8.91
C ARG A 326 -7.23 5.26 9.29
N TYR A 327 -6.90 5.40 10.58
CA TYR A 327 -5.52 5.39 11.09
C TYR A 327 -5.23 4.22 12.03
N ALA A 328 -6.20 3.37 12.27
CA ALA A 328 -6.05 2.26 13.19
C ALA A 328 -6.88 1.07 12.76
N SER A 329 -6.52 -0.10 13.24
CA SER A 329 -7.35 -1.30 13.15
C SER A 329 -7.32 -2.04 14.47
N ILE A 330 -8.46 -2.61 14.87
CA ILE A 330 -8.60 -3.41 16.08
C ILE A 330 -9.20 -4.75 15.68
N GLY A 331 -8.57 -5.83 16.09
CA GLY A 331 -9.03 -7.19 15.83
C GLY A 331 -9.11 -8.02 17.08
N PHE A 332 -10.11 -8.88 17.16
CA PHE A 332 -10.26 -9.92 18.16
C PHE A 332 -10.20 -11.27 17.47
N TYR A 333 -9.50 -12.22 18.07
CA TYR A 333 -9.39 -13.54 17.53
C TYR A 333 -9.56 -14.62 18.60
N ALA A 334 -10.02 -15.77 18.14
CA ALA A 334 -10.06 -17.00 18.92
C ALA A 334 -9.48 -18.14 18.08
N MET A 335 -8.78 -19.07 18.75
CA MET A 335 -8.20 -20.23 18.11
C MET A 335 -8.24 -21.45 19.01
N LYS A 336 -8.31 -22.61 18.37
CA LYS A 336 -8.30 -23.92 19.01
C LYS A 336 -7.43 -24.86 18.22
N ALA A 337 -6.35 -25.33 18.83
CA ALA A 337 -5.54 -26.40 18.28
C ALA A 337 -5.92 -27.77 18.92
N LYS A 338 -5.60 -28.84 18.23
CA LYS A 338 -5.80 -30.20 18.73
C LYS A 338 -4.98 -30.39 20.01
N ASN A 339 -5.60 -30.97 21.04
CA ASN A 339 -4.97 -31.29 22.36
C ASN A 339 -4.44 -30.10 23.15
N VAL A 340 -4.85 -28.87 22.81
CA VAL A 340 -4.45 -27.64 23.52
C VAL A 340 -5.72 -26.89 23.93
N LYS A 341 -5.71 -26.17 25.03
CA LYS A 341 -6.83 -25.31 25.46
C LYS A 341 -7.09 -24.23 24.39
N ALA A 342 -8.35 -23.80 24.27
CA ALA A 342 -8.66 -22.66 23.40
C ALA A 342 -7.88 -21.42 23.87
N ASN A 343 -7.46 -20.60 22.91
CA ASN A 343 -6.79 -19.34 23.16
C ASN A 343 -7.48 -18.23 22.36
N GLY A 344 -7.31 -17.03 22.82
CA GLY A 344 -7.82 -15.85 22.15
C GLY A 344 -7.04 -14.62 22.55
N GLY A 345 -7.35 -13.52 21.93
CA GLY A 345 -6.70 -12.28 22.21
C GLY A 345 -7.20 -11.15 21.34
N PHE A 346 -6.50 -10.04 21.41
CA PHE A 346 -6.76 -8.91 20.54
C PHE A 346 -5.49 -8.46 19.84
N ARG A 347 -5.68 -7.72 18.76
CA ARG A 347 -4.65 -7.08 17.98
C ARG A 347 -5.01 -5.62 17.78
N PHE A 348 -4.01 -4.79 17.82
CA PHE A 348 -4.16 -3.36 17.59
C PHE A 348 -3.05 -2.90 16.66
N GLN A 349 -3.39 -2.02 15.72
CA GLN A 349 -2.45 -1.46 14.74
C GLN A 349 -2.80 0.00 14.48
N ILE A 350 -1.78 0.85 14.41
CA ILE A 350 -1.92 2.28 14.09
C ILE A 350 -1.02 2.66 12.93
N ALA A 351 -1.48 3.58 12.09
CA ALA A 351 -0.67 4.19 11.05
C ALA A 351 0.33 5.17 11.65
N LEU A 352 1.58 5.11 11.21
CA LEU A 352 2.65 5.97 11.70
C LEU A 352 2.85 7.21 10.82
N PRO A 353 3.13 8.41 11.38
CA PRO A 353 3.57 9.57 10.61
C PRO A 353 4.99 9.35 10.04
N PRO A 354 5.42 10.15 9.03
CA PRO A 354 4.68 11.21 8.38
C PRO A 354 3.62 10.66 7.40
N TYR A 355 2.47 11.33 7.31
CA TYR A 355 1.38 10.88 6.43
C TYR A 355 1.62 11.23 4.95
N ARG A 356 2.61 12.06 4.67
CA ARG A 356 3.09 12.38 3.33
C ARG A 356 4.60 12.51 3.34
N TYR A 357 5.27 11.73 2.48
CA TYR A 357 6.73 11.81 2.30
C TYR A 357 7.12 11.49 0.86
N LYS A 358 7.30 12.52 0.05
CA LYS A 358 7.68 12.40 -1.35
C LYS A 358 9.15 12.00 -1.49
N ARG A 359 9.43 10.97 -2.31
CA ARG A 359 10.79 10.56 -2.69
C ARG A 359 11.46 11.62 -3.58
N LYS A 360 12.75 11.84 -3.39
CA LYS A 360 13.58 12.74 -4.19
C LYS A 360 14.45 11.93 -5.17
N GLY A 361 13.91 11.59 -6.33
CA GLY A 361 14.62 10.81 -7.34
C GLY A 361 15.06 9.44 -6.81
N TYR A 362 16.34 9.11 -6.94
CA TYR A 362 16.95 7.86 -6.45
C TYR A 362 17.63 8.00 -5.08
N ILE A 363 17.53 9.17 -4.43
CA ILE A 363 18.06 9.33 -3.08
C ILE A 363 17.30 8.38 -2.14
N PRO A 364 18.02 7.55 -1.34
CA PRO A 364 17.40 6.67 -0.37
C PRO A 364 16.46 7.44 0.57
N ARG A 365 15.25 6.92 0.75
CA ARG A 365 14.26 7.52 1.62
C ARG A 365 14.24 6.79 2.97
N ILE A 366 14.41 7.54 4.05
CA ILE A 366 14.29 7.01 5.42
C ILE A 366 12.89 7.34 5.95
N THR A 367 12.14 6.34 6.35
CA THR A 367 10.75 6.53 6.84
C THR A 367 10.39 5.43 7.84
N PRO A 368 9.56 5.70 8.84
CA PRO A 368 8.98 4.61 9.62
C PRO A 368 8.09 3.72 8.76
N SER A 369 7.88 2.51 9.20
CA SER A 369 6.91 1.57 8.60
C SER A 369 5.53 2.19 8.49
N ASN A 370 4.69 1.67 7.60
CA ASN A 370 3.33 2.19 7.42
C ASN A 370 2.52 2.12 8.70
N ASN A 371 2.69 1.05 9.45
CA ASN A 371 1.96 0.80 10.68
C ASN A 371 2.89 0.26 11.76
N MET A 372 2.50 0.48 13.01
CA MET A 372 2.99 -0.22 14.18
C MET A 372 1.82 -0.93 14.84
N GLY A 373 2.02 -2.17 15.26
CA GLY A 373 0.97 -2.92 15.91
C GLY A 373 1.49 -3.78 17.06
N MET A 374 0.56 -4.22 17.86
CA MET A 374 0.78 -5.18 18.95
C MET A 374 -0.30 -6.24 18.95
N SER A 375 0.03 -7.42 19.47
CA SER A 375 -0.94 -8.46 19.73
C SER A 375 -0.83 -8.94 21.16
N TYR A 376 -1.97 -9.18 21.76
CA TYR A 376 -2.10 -9.79 23.07
C TYR A 376 -2.71 -11.19 22.93
N ASN A 377 -2.10 -12.18 23.58
CA ASN A 377 -2.59 -13.55 23.67
C ASN A 377 -2.86 -13.90 25.13
N ALA A 378 -4.01 -14.47 25.43
CA ALA A 378 -4.34 -14.88 26.79
C ALA A 378 -3.50 -16.07 27.27
N GLY A 379 -3.05 -16.94 26.36
CA GLY A 379 -2.24 -18.13 26.68
C GLY A 379 -0.93 -18.17 25.88
N ASN A 380 0.02 -17.27 26.17
CA ASN A 380 1.24 -17.04 25.41
C ASN A 380 2.13 -18.25 25.21
N GLU A 381 2.37 -19.02 26.26
CA GLU A 381 3.32 -20.14 26.22
C GLU A 381 2.98 -21.18 25.15
N GLN A 382 1.70 -21.33 24.83
CA GLN A 382 1.22 -22.34 23.89
C GLN A 382 1.31 -21.90 22.44
N TYR A 383 1.40 -20.59 22.14
CA TYR A 383 1.26 -20.08 20.77
C TYR A 383 2.42 -19.22 20.31
N TYR A 384 3.32 -18.78 21.18
CA TYR A 384 4.36 -17.79 20.91
C TYR A 384 5.29 -18.15 19.74
N TYR A 385 5.64 -19.42 19.57
CA TYR A 385 6.52 -19.89 18.48
C TYR A 385 5.82 -20.76 17.45
N LYS A 386 4.51 -20.69 17.33
CA LYS A 386 3.75 -21.59 16.45
C LYS A 386 3.64 -21.08 15.02
N THR A 387 3.78 -19.79 14.82
CA THR A 387 3.66 -19.14 13.51
C THR A 387 4.87 -18.28 13.20
N TYR A 388 5.05 -17.91 11.95
CA TYR A 388 6.06 -16.95 11.52
C TYR A 388 5.45 -16.02 10.44
N ARG A 389 6.15 -14.91 10.19
CA ARG A 389 5.87 -13.97 9.09
C ARG A 389 7.04 -14.03 8.10
N PRO A 390 6.79 -14.01 6.77
CA PRO A 390 7.86 -14.02 5.77
C PRO A 390 8.49 -12.64 5.56
N ALA A 391 7.75 -11.54 5.80
CA ALA A 391 8.19 -10.17 5.55
C ALA A 391 7.93 -9.25 6.75
N PRO A 392 8.71 -8.16 6.94
CA PRO A 392 8.48 -7.22 8.04
C PRO A 392 7.19 -6.40 7.90
N ASP A 393 6.72 -6.17 6.67
CA ASP A 393 5.45 -5.50 6.37
C ASP A 393 4.21 -6.42 6.39
N ASP A 394 4.41 -7.73 6.54
CA ASP A 394 3.35 -8.69 6.90
C ASP A 394 2.98 -8.50 8.38
N ASN A 395 2.27 -7.44 8.64
CA ASN A 395 1.98 -6.93 9.97
C ASN A 395 1.15 -7.88 10.83
N ILE A 396 0.97 -7.48 12.09
CA ILE A 396 0.14 -8.17 13.10
C ILE A 396 -1.28 -8.42 12.58
N MET A 397 -1.81 -7.49 11.79
CA MET A 397 -3.06 -7.66 11.04
C MET A 397 -2.81 -7.45 9.55
N LYS A 398 -3.58 -8.13 8.73
CA LYS A 398 -3.55 -7.98 7.29
C LYS A 398 -3.84 -6.52 6.90
N ASN A 399 -3.05 -6.01 6.00
CA ASN A 399 -3.25 -4.65 5.51
C ASN A 399 -4.40 -4.62 4.48
N ASN A 400 -5.40 -3.80 4.74
CA ASN A 400 -6.60 -3.68 3.89
C ASN A 400 -6.50 -2.55 2.84
N SER A 401 -5.31 -2.06 2.58
CA SER A 401 -5.03 -0.89 1.75
C SER A 401 -5.62 -0.95 0.33
N PHE A 402 -5.83 -2.15 -0.21
CA PHE A 402 -6.36 -2.35 -1.56
C PHE A 402 -7.73 -3.03 -1.58
N ASN A 403 -8.43 -3.13 -0.44
CA ASN A 403 -9.82 -3.55 -0.46
C ASN A 403 -10.70 -2.49 -1.13
N PRO A 404 -11.48 -2.79 -2.19
CA PRO A 404 -12.24 -1.79 -2.94
C PRO A 404 -13.21 -0.98 -2.08
N TYR A 405 -13.89 -1.63 -1.15
CA TYR A 405 -14.86 -0.95 -0.26
C TYR A 405 -14.15 -0.04 0.75
N PHE A 406 -13.02 -0.49 1.29
CA PHE A 406 -12.23 0.33 2.22
C PHE A 406 -11.64 1.54 1.51
N VAL A 407 -11.03 1.35 0.33
CA VAL A 407 -10.53 2.44 -0.51
C VAL A 407 -11.65 3.41 -0.86
N LYS A 408 -12.83 2.91 -1.26
CA LYS A 408 -13.99 3.76 -1.57
C LYS A 408 -14.42 4.58 -0.36
N SER A 409 -14.45 4.00 0.84
CA SER A 409 -14.78 4.72 2.06
C SER A 409 -13.76 5.82 2.39
N GLU A 410 -12.48 5.57 2.13
CA GLU A 410 -11.42 6.57 2.32
C GLU A 410 -11.48 7.68 1.27
N LEU A 411 -11.81 7.38 0.01
CA LEU A 411 -11.99 8.37 -1.05
C LEU A 411 -13.02 9.45 -0.68
N LEU A 412 -14.07 9.06 0.02
CA LEU A 412 -15.19 9.94 0.37
C LEU A 412 -14.95 10.80 1.61
N ASN A 413 -13.97 10.45 2.42
CA ASN A 413 -13.73 11.07 3.73
C ASN A 413 -12.58 12.08 3.75
N PHE A 414 -12.27 12.75 2.63
CA PHE A 414 -11.27 13.82 2.56
C PHE A 414 -11.90 15.17 2.44
#